data_1cd5256f2ebc28512d94c0a7cb768824
#
_entry.id   1cd5256f2ebc28512d94c0a7cb768824
#
_cell.length_a   1.000
_cell.length_b   1.000
_cell.length_c   1.000
_cell.angle_alpha   90.00
_cell.angle_beta   90.00
_cell.angle_gamma   90.00
#
_symmetry.space_group_name_H-M   'P 1'
#
loop_
_entity.id
_entity.type
_entity.pdbx_description
1 polymer ?
#
loop_
_entity_poly.entity_id
_entity_poly.type
_entity_poly.pdbx_seq_one_letter_code
_entity_poly.pdbx_strand_id
1 'polypeptide(L)'
;MGNKFLLSVLAGKIGARLQGPDDEVSGIAAVDAAGPGQVTFLSNPKYAPQARETKASAIIAKQPIPGAGCAFLLTPDPYLAFARAVGQFHPPVQLAAGVSAQASVHPTAALGKEVHVGPFAVVAEGAVVGDRVTLYPGAYVGKGAEVGEDTVLHPRVTLYEGVRVGKRVLLHAGCVIGSDGFGFAPTPEGYRKILQVGTVEIGDDVEIGANTTIDRAALGVTRVGPGTKLDNLIQVAHNVEIGRDTVIAAQVGIAGSARIGNRVMIGGQSGLAGHIEVGDGVMLGGKTGVTVSLSAKEDRAWSGIPAMPHRTWLKMVTLLPRLPELFRRVTRLEGGKSPEGGE
;
A
#
# COMPACT_ATOMS: atom_id res chain seq x y z
N MET A 1 16.84 24.10 5.05
CA MET A 1 17.42 23.76 6.37
C MET A 1 16.36 22.92 7.10
N GLY A 2 16.69 21.74 7.62
CA GLY A 2 15.73 20.91 8.33
C GLY A 2 15.26 21.57 9.63
N ASN A 3 14.05 21.22 10.09
CA ASN A 3 13.52 21.69 11.36
C ASN A 3 14.40 21.21 12.52
N LYS A 4 14.62 22.08 13.49
CA LYS A 4 15.34 21.77 14.72
C LYS A 4 14.38 21.77 15.91
N PHE A 5 14.58 20.83 16.83
CA PHE A 5 13.76 20.70 18.03
C PHE A 5 14.63 20.38 19.25
N LEU A 6 14.29 20.90 20.43
CA LEU A 6 14.70 20.29 21.68
C LEU A 6 14.00 18.91 21.81
N LEU A 7 14.68 17.94 22.40
CA LEU A 7 14.13 16.59 22.60
C LEU A 7 12.83 16.58 23.39
N SER A 8 12.67 17.48 24.35
CA SER A 8 11.42 17.66 25.10
C SER A 8 10.25 18.11 24.22
N VAL A 9 10.51 19.04 23.29
CA VAL A 9 9.51 19.53 22.33
C VAL A 9 9.14 18.41 21.35
N LEU A 10 10.13 17.70 20.81
CA LEU A 10 9.91 16.57 19.92
C LEU A 10 9.11 15.45 20.62
N ALA A 11 9.46 15.13 21.88
CA ALA A 11 8.75 14.16 22.69
C ALA A 11 7.25 14.44 22.75
N GLY A 12 6.86 15.69 23.05
CA GLY A 12 5.46 16.11 23.07
C GLY A 12 4.76 15.89 21.72
N LYS A 13 5.44 16.25 20.60
CA LYS A 13 4.89 16.13 19.25
C LYS A 13 4.67 14.67 18.81
N ILE A 14 5.50 13.74 19.26
CA ILE A 14 5.43 12.32 18.86
C ILE A 14 4.69 11.43 19.85
N GLY A 15 4.23 11.98 20.99
CA GLY A 15 3.56 11.22 22.05
C GLY A 15 4.52 10.34 22.86
N ALA A 16 5.70 10.86 23.16
CA ALA A 16 6.73 10.21 23.96
C ALA A 16 7.07 11.04 25.22
N ARG A 17 7.80 10.44 26.16
CA ARG A 17 8.37 11.09 27.33
C ARG A 17 9.90 11.11 27.24
N LEU A 18 10.50 12.28 27.41
CA LEU A 18 11.96 12.41 27.47
C LEU A 18 12.50 11.83 28.78
N GLN A 19 13.60 11.07 28.67
CA GLN A 19 14.44 10.65 29.77
C GLN A 19 15.91 10.87 29.40
N GLY A 20 16.61 11.75 30.07
CA GLY A 20 18.00 12.13 29.82
C GLY A 20 18.16 13.61 29.46
N PRO A 21 19.31 14.01 28.90
CA PRO A 21 19.58 15.38 28.47
C PRO A 21 18.54 15.88 27.42
N ASP A 22 18.27 17.20 27.46
CA ASP A 22 17.36 17.87 26.53
C ASP A 22 18.14 18.58 25.41
N ASP A 23 18.79 17.79 24.58
CA ASP A 23 19.61 18.28 23.47
C ASP A 23 18.79 18.75 22.26
N GLU A 24 19.37 19.66 21.46
CA GLU A 24 18.82 20.05 20.17
C GLU A 24 19.09 18.97 19.13
N VAL A 25 18.06 18.55 18.39
CA VAL A 25 18.14 17.59 17.29
C VAL A 25 17.58 18.16 15.99
N SER A 26 18.19 17.79 14.87
CA SER A 26 17.86 18.33 13.54
C SER A 26 17.54 17.25 12.49
N GLY A 27 17.46 15.97 12.90
CA GLY A 27 17.22 14.89 11.97
C GLY A 27 16.96 13.56 12.64
N ILE A 28 16.68 12.57 11.81
CA ILE A 28 16.43 11.19 12.19
C ILE A 28 17.19 10.27 11.25
N ALA A 29 17.81 9.20 11.78
CA ALA A 29 18.58 8.26 10.99
C ALA A 29 18.46 6.82 11.53
N ALA A 30 18.94 5.84 10.76
CA ALA A 30 19.01 4.45 11.17
C ALA A 30 19.94 4.29 12.38
N VAL A 31 19.70 3.27 13.21
CA VAL A 31 20.38 3.08 14.49
C VAL A 31 21.91 2.93 14.37
N ASP A 32 22.39 2.39 13.28
CA ASP A 32 23.79 2.17 12.93
C ASP A 32 24.47 3.37 12.25
N ALA A 33 23.67 4.33 11.76
CA ALA A 33 24.14 5.49 11.02
C ALA A 33 23.91 6.82 11.75
N ALA A 34 23.08 6.83 12.80
CA ALA A 34 22.72 8.04 13.53
C ALA A 34 23.92 8.63 14.28
N GLY A 35 24.12 9.93 14.15
CA GLY A 35 25.17 10.71 14.79
C GLY A 35 24.63 11.76 15.77
N PRO A 36 25.52 12.60 16.36
CA PRO A 36 25.12 13.70 17.21
C PRO A 36 24.13 14.64 16.53
N GLY A 37 23.13 15.12 17.26
CA GLY A 37 22.05 15.95 16.73
C GLY A 37 20.99 15.16 15.94
N GLN A 38 21.04 13.83 15.96
CA GLN A 38 20.04 12.98 15.31
C GLN A 38 19.32 12.07 16.31
N VAL A 39 18.07 11.72 15.97
CA VAL A 39 17.27 10.75 16.69
C VAL A 39 17.26 9.44 15.91
N THR A 40 17.21 8.31 16.62
CA THR A 40 16.96 6.99 16.03
C THR A 40 15.81 6.28 16.75
N PHE A 41 15.46 5.08 16.34
CA PHE A 41 14.41 4.30 17.00
C PHE A 41 14.79 2.83 17.15
N LEU A 42 14.22 2.17 18.16
CA LEU A 42 14.31 0.74 18.37
C LEU A 42 12.90 0.16 18.61
N SER A 43 12.36 -0.54 17.61
CA SER A 43 11.12 -1.32 17.74
C SER A 43 11.38 -2.81 17.88
N ASN A 44 12.47 -3.32 17.29
CA ASN A 44 12.83 -4.74 17.32
C ASN A 44 14.05 -4.96 18.24
N PRO A 45 13.92 -5.78 19.31
CA PRO A 45 15.01 -6.07 20.25
C PRO A 45 16.28 -6.65 19.61
N LYS A 46 16.18 -7.25 18.43
CA LYS A 46 17.32 -7.79 17.68
C LYS A 46 18.41 -6.73 17.42
N TYR A 47 18.03 -5.46 17.30
CA TYR A 47 18.94 -4.34 17.06
C TYR A 47 19.42 -3.65 18.35
N ALA A 48 19.17 -4.23 19.53
CA ALA A 48 19.66 -3.69 20.80
C ALA A 48 21.19 -3.55 20.89
N PRO A 49 22.03 -4.47 20.31
CA PRO A 49 23.47 -4.25 20.29
C PRO A 49 23.86 -2.96 19.57
N GLN A 50 23.32 -2.72 18.37
CA GLN A 50 23.60 -1.48 17.61
C GLN A 50 23.10 -0.23 18.36
N ALA A 51 21.98 -0.34 19.06
CA ALA A 51 21.43 0.76 19.85
C ALA A 51 22.31 1.13 21.06
N ARG A 52 23.15 0.21 21.57
CA ARG A 52 24.13 0.52 22.63
C ARG A 52 25.33 1.31 22.11
N GLU A 53 25.70 1.07 20.87
CA GLU A 53 26.87 1.67 20.20
C GLU A 53 26.53 2.92 19.42
N THR A 54 25.22 3.26 19.30
CA THR A 54 24.78 4.41 18.50
C THR A 54 25.36 5.72 19.03
N LYS A 55 25.67 6.62 18.12
CA LYS A 55 26.09 8.01 18.41
C LYS A 55 24.92 8.99 18.36
N ALA A 56 23.70 8.50 18.22
CA ALA A 56 22.49 9.33 18.21
C ALA A 56 22.36 10.13 19.52
N SER A 57 21.80 11.33 19.46
CA SER A 57 21.45 12.12 20.65
C SER A 57 20.30 11.48 21.43
N ALA A 58 19.38 10.79 20.78
CA ALA A 58 18.28 10.08 21.45
C ALA A 58 17.78 8.86 20.69
N ILE A 59 17.22 7.89 21.44
CA ILE A 59 16.56 6.70 20.90
C ILE A 59 15.06 6.73 21.27
N ILE A 60 14.19 6.60 20.27
CA ILE A 60 12.76 6.32 20.48
C ILE A 60 12.62 4.84 20.82
N ALA A 61 12.16 4.50 22.04
CA ALA A 61 12.09 3.12 22.51
C ALA A 61 10.93 2.90 23.49
N LYS A 62 10.59 1.64 23.78
CA LYS A 62 9.60 1.28 24.83
C LYS A 62 10.15 1.52 26.23
N GLN A 63 11.44 1.26 26.43
CA GLN A 63 12.16 1.38 27.71
C GLN A 63 13.62 1.74 27.46
N PRO A 64 14.32 2.28 28.44
CA PRO A 64 15.75 2.56 28.31
C PRO A 64 16.53 1.30 27.96
N ILE A 65 17.58 1.45 27.16
CA ILE A 65 18.47 0.36 26.75
C ILE A 65 19.72 0.43 27.64
N PRO A 66 19.96 -0.56 28.50
CA PRO A 66 21.14 -0.56 29.36
C PRO A 66 22.43 -0.49 28.53
N GLY A 67 23.31 0.44 28.87
CA GLY A 67 24.59 0.67 28.21
C GLY A 67 24.56 1.63 27.03
N ALA A 68 23.42 2.14 26.61
CA ALA A 68 23.35 3.23 25.63
C ALA A 68 23.64 4.59 26.30
N GLY A 69 24.55 5.38 25.73
CA GLY A 69 25.03 6.65 26.27
C GLY A 69 24.25 7.88 25.82
N CYS A 70 22.97 7.76 25.44
CA CYS A 70 22.18 8.85 24.90
C CYS A 70 20.84 9.01 25.63
N ALA A 71 20.08 10.06 25.30
CA ALA A 71 18.72 10.27 25.81
C ALA A 71 17.73 9.24 25.22
N PHE A 72 16.57 9.12 25.86
CA PHE A 72 15.47 8.27 25.38
C PHE A 72 14.18 9.06 25.23
N LEU A 73 13.46 8.79 24.15
CA LEU A 73 12.08 9.20 23.90
C LEU A 73 11.19 7.96 24.11
N LEU A 74 10.65 7.81 25.33
CA LEU A 74 9.95 6.61 25.75
C LEU A 74 8.47 6.65 25.36
N THR A 75 8.00 5.58 24.70
CA THR A 75 6.62 5.44 24.24
C THR A 75 6.19 3.98 24.16
N PRO A 76 4.90 3.65 24.37
CA PRO A 76 4.39 2.29 24.17
C PRO A 76 4.53 1.78 22.74
N ASP A 77 4.50 2.68 21.74
CA ASP A 77 4.63 2.37 20.32
C ASP A 77 5.77 3.17 19.66
N PRO A 78 7.01 2.66 19.73
CA PRO A 78 8.17 3.32 19.11
C PRO A 78 8.07 3.45 17.58
N TYR A 79 7.35 2.53 16.91
CA TYR A 79 7.23 2.58 15.46
C TYR A 79 6.29 3.71 15.00
N LEU A 80 5.18 3.90 15.69
CA LEU A 80 4.29 5.03 15.46
C LEU A 80 4.97 6.36 15.78
N ALA A 81 5.70 6.42 16.90
CA ALA A 81 6.44 7.63 17.28
C ALA A 81 7.56 7.95 16.28
N PHE A 82 8.23 6.94 15.74
CA PHE A 82 9.19 7.11 14.64
C PHE A 82 8.52 7.71 13.40
N ALA A 83 7.39 7.18 12.96
CA ALA A 83 6.66 7.73 11.81
C ALA A 83 6.29 9.21 12.02
N ARG A 84 5.83 9.57 13.23
CA ARG A 84 5.54 10.96 13.60
C ARG A 84 6.80 11.83 13.59
N ALA A 85 7.93 11.33 14.11
CA ALA A 85 9.20 12.05 14.14
C ALA A 85 9.72 12.32 12.73
N VAL A 86 9.65 11.34 11.83
CA VAL A 86 10.00 11.54 10.40
C VAL A 86 9.20 12.69 9.81
N GLY A 87 7.90 12.76 10.05
CA GLY A 87 7.04 13.86 9.56
C GLY A 87 7.37 15.24 10.16
N GLN A 88 7.97 15.31 11.39
CA GLN A 88 8.42 16.57 11.95
C GLN A 88 9.70 17.10 11.27
N PHE A 89 10.64 16.23 10.96
CA PHE A 89 11.90 16.60 10.29
C PHE A 89 11.74 16.75 8.77
N HIS A 90 10.82 16.00 8.16
CA HIS A 90 10.57 15.98 6.71
C HIS A 90 9.08 16.22 6.42
N PRO A 91 8.57 17.44 6.69
CA PRO A 91 7.18 17.75 6.35
C PRO A 91 6.97 17.62 4.85
N PRO A 92 5.77 17.23 4.40
CA PRO A 92 5.42 17.21 2.98
C PRO A 92 5.70 18.56 2.33
N VAL A 93 6.25 18.53 1.11
CA VAL A 93 6.48 19.75 0.33
C VAL A 93 5.13 20.29 -0.11
N GLN A 94 4.79 21.49 0.36
CA GLN A 94 3.63 22.22 -0.14
C GLN A 94 4.03 23.04 -1.35
N LEU A 95 3.43 22.75 -2.50
CA LEU A 95 3.61 23.54 -3.71
C LEU A 95 2.72 24.78 -3.64
N ALA A 96 3.22 25.91 -4.15
CA ALA A 96 2.45 27.14 -4.21
C ALA A 96 1.17 26.93 -5.05
N ALA A 97 0.04 27.42 -4.56
CA ALA A 97 -1.20 27.41 -5.31
C ALA A 97 -1.08 28.19 -6.62
N GLY A 98 -1.77 27.73 -7.64
CA GLY A 98 -1.81 28.37 -8.95
C GLY A 98 -1.91 27.36 -10.08
N VAL A 99 -2.28 27.86 -11.25
CA VAL A 99 -2.41 27.07 -12.48
C VAL A 99 -1.24 27.43 -13.41
N SER A 100 -0.45 26.45 -13.78
CA SER A 100 0.64 26.64 -14.75
C SER A 100 0.09 27.12 -16.10
N ALA A 101 0.79 28.05 -16.73
CA ALA A 101 0.45 28.50 -18.08
C ALA A 101 0.52 27.38 -19.14
N GLN A 102 1.19 26.28 -18.84
CA GLN A 102 1.29 25.10 -19.68
C GLN A 102 0.24 24.02 -19.33
N ALA A 103 -0.60 24.23 -18.32
CA ALA A 103 -1.71 23.33 -18.00
C ALA A 103 -2.92 23.61 -18.90
N SER A 104 -3.74 22.59 -19.12
CA SER A 104 -5.01 22.70 -19.82
C SER A 104 -6.16 22.48 -18.84
N VAL A 105 -6.91 23.53 -18.53
CA VAL A 105 -8.10 23.45 -17.67
C VAL A 105 -9.31 23.83 -18.50
N HIS A 106 -10.27 22.91 -18.62
CA HIS A 106 -11.48 23.16 -19.38
C HIS A 106 -12.32 24.27 -18.71
N PRO A 107 -12.97 25.18 -19.47
CA PRO A 107 -13.73 26.29 -18.90
C PRO A 107 -14.88 25.90 -17.98
N THR A 108 -15.43 24.68 -18.12
CA THR A 108 -16.48 24.13 -17.25
C THR A 108 -15.95 23.32 -16.08
N ALA A 109 -14.65 23.15 -15.94
CA ALA A 109 -14.07 22.49 -14.78
C ALA A 109 -14.12 23.42 -13.56
N ALA A 110 -14.43 22.85 -12.40
CA ALA A 110 -14.44 23.56 -11.13
C ALA A 110 -13.17 23.29 -10.33
N LEU A 111 -12.40 24.33 -10.01
CA LEU A 111 -11.26 24.25 -9.12
C LEU A 111 -11.59 24.88 -7.78
N GLY A 112 -11.28 24.18 -6.68
CA GLY A 112 -11.38 24.68 -5.32
C GLY A 112 -10.33 25.75 -5.00
N LYS A 113 -10.22 26.09 -3.73
CA LYS A 113 -9.24 27.07 -3.22
C LYS A 113 -7.88 26.41 -3.09
N GLU A 114 -6.83 27.21 -3.28
CA GLU A 114 -5.42 26.82 -3.05
C GLU A 114 -5.01 25.56 -3.83
N VAL A 115 -5.58 25.32 -5.01
CA VAL A 115 -5.22 24.22 -5.90
C VAL A 115 -3.91 24.54 -6.61
N HIS A 116 -3.01 23.55 -6.68
CA HIS A 116 -1.83 23.58 -7.53
C HIS A 116 -2.05 22.74 -8.79
N VAL A 117 -1.93 23.33 -9.97
CA VAL A 117 -2.01 22.64 -11.26
C VAL A 117 -0.68 22.81 -11.99
N GLY A 118 0.12 21.75 -12.00
CA GLY A 118 1.46 21.72 -12.61
C GLY A 118 1.44 21.77 -14.14
N PRO A 119 2.59 21.97 -14.78
CA PRO A 119 2.70 22.03 -16.24
C PRO A 119 2.24 20.72 -16.88
N PHE A 120 1.59 20.85 -18.05
CA PHE A 120 1.03 19.74 -18.83
C PHE A 120 -0.04 18.89 -18.10
N ALA A 121 -0.49 19.31 -16.91
CA ALA A 121 -1.66 18.71 -16.29
C ALA A 121 -2.92 19.11 -17.07
N VAL A 122 -3.87 18.18 -17.15
CA VAL A 122 -5.14 18.38 -17.84
C VAL A 122 -6.30 18.18 -16.86
N VAL A 123 -7.21 19.16 -16.81
CA VAL A 123 -8.48 19.05 -16.10
C VAL A 123 -9.59 19.18 -17.13
N ALA A 124 -10.28 18.07 -17.40
CA ALA A 124 -11.24 17.95 -18.50
C ALA A 124 -12.61 18.57 -18.17
N GLU A 125 -13.50 18.53 -19.16
CA GLU A 125 -14.87 19.05 -19.11
C GLU A 125 -15.63 18.56 -17.86
N GLY A 126 -16.20 19.49 -17.10
CA GLY A 126 -17.06 19.19 -15.94
C GLY A 126 -16.33 18.51 -14.76
N ALA A 127 -15.01 18.36 -14.80
CA ALA A 127 -14.26 17.81 -13.69
C ALA A 127 -14.31 18.76 -12.47
N VAL A 128 -14.33 18.18 -11.27
CA VAL A 128 -14.36 18.91 -10.00
C VAL A 128 -13.12 18.57 -9.18
N VAL A 129 -12.33 19.59 -8.87
CA VAL A 129 -11.11 19.47 -8.07
C VAL A 129 -11.30 20.26 -6.78
N GLY A 130 -11.22 19.58 -5.64
CA GLY A 130 -11.45 20.14 -4.30
C GLY A 130 -10.32 21.09 -3.85
N ASP A 131 -10.49 21.64 -2.66
CA ASP A 131 -9.55 22.58 -2.06
C ASP A 131 -8.17 21.92 -1.79
N ARG A 132 -7.09 22.69 -1.96
CA ARG A 132 -5.70 22.28 -1.66
C ARG A 132 -5.23 21.02 -2.40
N VAL A 133 -5.91 20.63 -3.47
CA VAL A 133 -5.47 19.53 -4.33
C VAL A 133 -4.19 19.93 -5.05
N THR A 134 -3.27 18.97 -5.16
CA THR A 134 -2.03 19.14 -5.92
C THR A 134 -2.03 18.21 -7.13
N LEU A 135 -2.02 18.78 -8.32
CA LEU A 135 -1.86 18.06 -9.59
C LEU A 135 -0.43 18.29 -10.08
N TYR A 136 0.41 17.27 -10.02
CA TYR A 136 1.77 17.31 -10.53
C TYR A 136 1.81 17.29 -12.06
N PRO A 137 3.00 17.54 -12.68
CA PRO A 137 3.13 17.59 -14.13
C PRO A 137 2.56 16.38 -14.85
N GLY A 138 1.73 16.63 -15.88
CA GLY A 138 1.14 15.60 -16.71
C GLY A 138 0.04 14.77 -16.04
N ALA A 139 -0.45 15.16 -14.88
CA ALA A 139 -1.64 14.53 -14.29
C ALA A 139 -2.87 14.81 -15.17
N TYR A 140 -3.72 13.80 -15.37
CA TYR A 140 -4.94 13.89 -16.15
C TYR A 140 -6.18 13.62 -15.29
N VAL A 141 -7.07 14.59 -15.20
CA VAL A 141 -8.37 14.48 -14.54
C VAL A 141 -9.45 14.46 -15.62
N GLY A 142 -10.05 13.30 -15.85
CA GLY A 142 -10.99 13.03 -16.93
C GLY A 142 -12.31 13.77 -16.79
N LYS A 143 -13.10 13.72 -17.86
CA LYS A 143 -14.43 14.37 -17.93
C LYS A 143 -15.32 13.95 -16.76
N GLY A 144 -15.87 14.94 -16.02
CA GLY A 144 -16.76 14.69 -14.90
C GLY A 144 -16.13 13.93 -13.73
N ALA A 145 -14.80 13.76 -13.71
CA ALA A 145 -14.13 13.14 -12.56
C ALA A 145 -14.11 14.10 -11.36
N GLU A 146 -14.17 13.54 -10.16
CA GLU A 146 -14.20 14.29 -8.90
C GLU A 146 -12.98 13.94 -8.05
N VAL A 147 -12.28 14.95 -7.53
CA VAL A 147 -11.10 14.82 -6.66
C VAL A 147 -11.34 15.59 -5.37
N GLY A 148 -11.36 14.88 -4.24
CA GLY A 148 -11.60 15.46 -2.91
C GLY A 148 -10.43 16.31 -2.42
N GLU A 149 -10.69 17.14 -1.40
CA GLU A 149 -9.73 18.08 -0.82
C GLU A 149 -8.46 17.40 -0.29
N ASP A 150 -7.34 18.14 -0.27
CA ASP A 150 -6.02 17.69 0.20
C ASP A 150 -5.44 16.48 -0.54
N THR A 151 -6.00 16.11 -1.69
CA THR A 151 -5.55 14.98 -2.50
C THR A 151 -4.38 15.38 -3.39
N VAL A 152 -3.42 14.46 -3.55
CA VAL A 152 -2.21 14.66 -4.35
C VAL A 152 -2.17 13.65 -5.48
N LEU A 153 -2.12 14.14 -6.71
CA LEU A 153 -1.88 13.36 -7.93
C LEU A 153 -0.43 13.59 -8.39
N HIS A 154 0.42 12.61 -8.21
CA HIS A 154 1.81 12.64 -8.67
C HIS A 154 1.93 12.64 -10.20
N PRO A 155 3.13 12.84 -10.78
CA PRO A 155 3.28 12.98 -12.22
C PRO A 155 2.64 11.82 -13.01
N ARG A 156 1.90 12.19 -14.08
CA ARG A 156 1.28 11.24 -15.02
C ARG A 156 0.24 10.29 -14.39
N VAL A 157 -0.34 10.65 -13.27
CA VAL A 157 -1.56 9.97 -12.78
C VAL A 157 -2.69 10.22 -13.78
N THR A 158 -3.46 9.19 -14.11
CA THR A 158 -4.59 9.28 -15.03
C THR A 158 -5.88 8.85 -14.33
N LEU A 159 -6.81 9.79 -14.20
CA LEU A 159 -8.18 9.50 -13.80
C LEU A 159 -9.07 9.55 -15.06
N TYR A 160 -9.71 8.45 -15.37
CA TYR A 160 -10.67 8.39 -16.48
C TYR A 160 -11.97 9.13 -16.12
N GLU A 161 -12.87 9.26 -17.13
CA GLU A 161 -14.13 9.96 -16.96
C GLU A 161 -15.00 9.35 -15.86
N GLY A 162 -15.63 10.22 -15.07
CA GLY A 162 -16.55 9.87 -13.98
C GLY A 162 -15.94 9.20 -12.77
N VAL A 163 -14.61 9.06 -12.70
CA VAL A 163 -13.91 8.52 -11.51
C VAL A 163 -14.11 9.47 -10.33
N ARG A 164 -14.36 8.91 -9.14
CA ARG A 164 -14.46 9.66 -7.89
C ARG A 164 -13.34 9.29 -6.94
N VAL A 165 -12.59 10.30 -6.52
CA VAL A 165 -11.49 10.19 -5.56
C VAL A 165 -11.83 10.99 -4.32
N GLY A 166 -11.74 10.35 -3.15
CA GLY A 166 -12.00 10.97 -1.85
C GLY A 166 -10.96 12.01 -1.45
N LYS A 167 -10.95 12.37 -0.18
CA LYS A 167 -10.07 13.37 0.43
C LYS A 167 -8.77 12.78 0.93
N ARG A 168 -7.69 13.59 0.95
CA ARG A 168 -6.37 13.19 1.47
C ARG A 168 -5.83 11.91 0.85
N VAL A 169 -6.17 11.69 -0.41
CA VAL A 169 -5.70 10.55 -1.20
C VAL A 169 -4.33 10.87 -1.79
N LEU A 170 -3.44 9.89 -1.78
CA LEU A 170 -2.13 10.01 -2.41
C LEU A 170 -2.04 9.02 -3.58
N LEU A 171 -1.98 9.54 -4.80
CA LEU A 171 -1.83 8.75 -6.01
C LEU A 171 -0.41 8.91 -6.54
N HIS A 172 0.38 7.83 -6.51
CA HIS A 172 1.77 7.85 -6.98
C HIS A 172 1.87 7.81 -8.50
N ALA A 173 3.06 8.18 -9.00
CA ALA A 173 3.29 8.42 -10.42
C ALA A 173 2.86 7.24 -11.32
N GLY A 174 2.19 7.58 -12.42
CA GLY A 174 1.79 6.64 -13.45
C GLY A 174 0.65 5.69 -13.09
N CYS A 175 0.01 5.82 -11.91
CA CYS A 175 -1.18 5.03 -11.65
C CYS A 175 -2.35 5.45 -12.56
N VAL A 176 -3.18 4.47 -12.94
CA VAL A 176 -4.30 4.66 -13.86
C VAL A 176 -5.58 4.16 -13.19
N ILE A 177 -6.55 5.04 -13.02
CA ILE A 177 -7.82 4.74 -12.37
C ILE A 177 -8.96 4.91 -13.36
N GLY A 178 -9.73 3.82 -13.58
CA GLY A 178 -10.94 3.84 -14.40
C GLY A 178 -10.75 3.42 -15.86
N SER A 179 -9.62 2.78 -16.20
CA SER A 179 -9.48 2.10 -17.50
C SER A 179 -10.51 0.99 -17.66
N ASP A 180 -10.80 0.61 -18.91
CA ASP A 180 -11.73 -0.49 -19.19
C ASP A 180 -11.26 -1.81 -18.59
N GLY A 181 -12.17 -2.50 -17.92
CA GLY A 181 -11.95 -3.88 -17.50
C GLY A 181 -11.81 -4.85 -18.66
N PHE A 182 -11.23 -6.01 -18.38
CA PHE A 182 -11.03 -7.08 -19.35
C PHE A 182 -12.32 -7.89 -19.54
N GLY A 183 -13.20 -7.42 -20.44
CA GLY A 183 -14.49 -8.02 -20.72
C GLY A 183 -14.69 -8.29 -22.23
N PHE A 184 -14.74 -9.59 -22.60
CA PHE A 184 -14.94 -10.02 -23.98
C PHE A 184 -15.88 -11.23 -24.06
N ALA A 185 -16.87 -11.18 -24.96
CA ALA A 185 -17.73 -12.30 -25.26
C ALA A 185 -17.12 -13.13 -26.42
N PRO A 186 -16.90 -14.45 -26.23
CA PRO A 186 -16.44 -15.31 -27.31
C PRO A 186 -17.55 -15.46 -28.36
N THR A 187 -17.17 -15.38 -29.64
CA THR A 187 -18.05 -15.64 -30.80
C THR A 187 -17.33 -16.55 -31.79
N PRO A 188 -18.01 -17.17 -32.75
CA PRO A 188 -17.36 -17.97 -33.79
C PRO A 188 -16.28 -17.20 -34.58
N GLU A 189 -16.45 -15.88 -34.72
CA GLU A 189 -15.53 -14.99 -35.45
C GLU A 189 -14.41 -14.40 -34.54
N GLY A 190 -14.38 -14.74 -33.26
CA GLY A 190 -13.38 -14.21 -32.28
C GLY A 190 -14.01 -13.59 -31.04
N TYR A 191 -13.43 -12.54 -30.54
CA TYR A 191 -13.86 -11.89 -29.27
C TYR A 191 -14.54 -10.56 -29.53
N ARG A 192 -15.76 -10.40 -29.02
CA ARG A 192 -16.49 -9.13 -29.04
C ARG A 192 -16.33 -8.42 -27.72
N LYS A 193 -15.82 -7.18 -27.73
CA LYS A 193 -15.64 -6.37 -26.53
C LYS A 193 -16.99 -6.09 -25.84
N ILE A 194 -17.00 -6.28 -24.52
CA ILE A 194 -18.09 -5.82 -23.64
C ILE A 194 -17.71 -4.42 -23.18
N LEU A 195 -18.54 -3.42 -23.53
CA LEU A 195 -18.30 -2.03 -23.10
C LEU A 195 -18.36 -1.93 -21.58
N GLN A 196 -17.42 -1.21 -21.02
CA GLN A 196 -17.31 -0.96 -19.59
C GLN A 196 -17.90 0.43 -19.29
N VAL A 197 -19.12 0.46 -18.76
CA VAL A 197 -19.89 1.71 -18.58
C VAL A 197 -20.02 2.13 -17.11
N GLY A 198 -19.45 1.37 -16.21
CA GLY A 198 -19.37 1.70 -14.80
C GLY A 198 -18.24 2.70 -14.47
N THR A 199 -17.96 2.87 -13.19
CA THR A 199 -16.93 3.79 -12.72
C THR A 199 -16.08 3.19 -11.61
N VAL A 200 -15.17 4.01 -11.03
CA VAL A 200 -14.35 3.70 -9.85
C VAL A 200 -14.60 4.73 -8.76
N GLU A 201 -14.71 4.27 -7.52
CA GLU A 201 -14.76 5.10 -6.31
C GLU A 201 -13.58 4.75 -5.38
N ILE A 202 -12.78 5.76 -5.05
CA ILE A 202 -11.66 5.68 -4.11
C ILE A 202 -12.06 6.44 -2.85
N GLY A 203 -12.02 5.78 -1.68
CA GLY A 203 -12.35 6.39 -0.39
C GLY A 203 -11.29 7.37 0.11
N ASP A 204 -11.58 8.02 1.24
CA ASP A 204 -10.68 8.95 1.90
C ASP A 204 -9.41 8.26 2.42
N ASP A 205 -8.32 9.01 2.56
CA ASP A 205 -7.05 8.54 3.15
C ASP A 205 -6.43 7.31 2.45
N VAL A 206 -6.81 7.02 1.21
CA VAL A 206 -6.24 5.94 0.40
C VAL A 206 -4.88 6.35 -0.15
N GLU A 207 -3.94 5.40 -0.21
CA GLU A 207 -2.68 5.59 -0.92
C GLU A 207 -2.54 4.52 -1.99
N ILE A 208 -2.19 4.92 -3.22
CA ILE A 208 -2.04 4.03 -4.38
C ILE A 208 -0.65 4.21 -4.97
N GLY A 209 0.12 3.13 -4.96
CA GLY A 209 1.50 3.07 -5.43
C GLY A 209 1.66 3.26 -6.93
N ALA A 210 2.90 3.48 -7.34
CA ALA A 210 3.24 3.80 -8.73
C ALA A 210 2.85 2.69 -9.71
N ASN A 211 2.31 3.09 -10.88
CA ASN A 211 1.89 2.21 -11.96
C ASN A 211 0.85 1.14 -11.54
N THR A 212 0.13 1.34 -10.46
CA THR A 212 -1.03 0.52 -10.09
C THR A 212 -2.21 0.90 -10.98
N THR A 213 -2.97 -0.10 -11.43
CA THR A 213 -4.13 0.07 -12.31
C THR A 213 -5.40 -0.44 -11.63
N ILE A 214 -6.47 0.35 -11.72
CA ILE A 214 -7.79 0.01 -11.18
C ILE A 214 -8.81 0.18 -12.28
N ASP A 215 -9.38 -0.94 -12.75
CA ASP A 215 -10.33 -0.94 -13.84
C ASP A 215 -11.73 -0.50 -13.37
N ARG A 216 -12.44 0.21 -14.24
CA ARG A 216 -13.85 0.51 -14.04
C ARG A 216 -14.70 -0.75 -14.03
N ALA A 217 -15.81 -0.72 -13.34
CA ALA A 217 -16.78 -1.79 -13.40
C ALA A 217 -17.38 -1.92 -14.81
N ALA A 218 -17.74 -3.14 -15.19
CA ALA A 218 -18.54 -3.34 -16.41
C ALA A 218 -19.89 -2.62 -16.29
N LEU A 219 -20.56 -2.81 -15.15
CA LEU A 219 -21.76 -2.12 -14.71
C LEU A 219 -21.60 -1.80 -13.21
N GLY A 220 -21.99 -0.61 -12.79
CA GLY A 220 -21.89 -0.19 -11.39
C GLY A 220 -20.51 0.39 -11.03
N VAL A 221 -19.87 -0.10 -9.97
CA VAL A 221 -18.70 0.57 -9.39
C VAL A 221 -17.64 -0.44 -8.92
N THR A 222 -16.37 -0.20 -9.25
CA THR A 222 -15.20 -0.79 -8.58
C THR A 222 -14.85 0.10 -7.40
N ARG A 223 -14.66 -0.45 -6.19
CA ARG A 223 -14.47 0.33 -4.95
C ARG A 223 -13.20 0.02 -4.20
N VAL A 224 -12.54 1.08 -3.71
CA VAL A 224 -11.46 0.97 -2.74
C VAL A 224 -11.87 1.74 -1.48
N GLY A 225 -12.04 1.02 -0.38
CA GLY A 225 -12.47 1.57 0.91
C GLY A 225 -11.45 2.51 1.56
N PRO A 226 -11.90 3.40 2.46
CA PRO A 226 -11.05 4.42 3.07
C PRO A 226 -9.89 3.82 3.88
N GLY A 227 -8.78 4.56 3.96
CA GLY A 227 -7.57 4.16 4.70
C GLY A 227 -6.74 3.07 4.04
N THR A 228 -7.21 2.45 2.95
CA THR A 228 -6.53 1.35 2.25
C THR A 228 -5.24 1.80 1.61
N LYS A 229 -4.20 0.93 1.64
CA LYS A 229 -2.88 1.16 1.07
C LYS A 229 -2.59 0.10 0.01
N LEU A 230 -2.44 0.53 -1.22
CA LEU A 230 -2.03 -0.29 -2.35
C LEU A 230 -0.60 0.08 -2.74
N ASP A 231 0.28 -0.89 -2.78
CA ASP A 231 1.67 -0.70 -3.21
C ASP A 231 1.77 -0.62 -4.74
N ASN A 232 2.96 -0.67 -5.28
CA ASN A 232 3.25 -0.47 -6.69
C ASN A 232 2.83 -1.68 -7.56
N LEU A 233 2.48 -1.42 -8.83
CA LEU A 233 2.24 -2.45 -9.85
C LEU A 233 1.10 -3.43 -9.49
N ILE A 234 0.09 -2.99 -8.78
CA ILE A 234 -1.08 -3.79 -8.46
C ILE A 234 -2.10 -3.68 -9.61
N GLN A 235 -2.75 -4.79 -9.95
CA GLN A 235 -3.91 -4.82 -10.83
C GLN A 235 -5.17 -5.10 -10.04
N VAL A 236 -6.10 -4.15 -10.02
CA VAL A 236 -7.46 -4.31 -9.50
C VAL A 236 -8.42 -4.36 -10.68
N ALA A 237 -9.00 -5.53 -10.94
CA ALA A 237 -9.91 -5.71 -12.06
C ALA A 237 -11.32 -5.12 -11.79
N HIS A 238 -12.16 -5.14 -12.83
CA HIS A 238 -13.51 -4.58 -12.80
C HIS A 238 -14.39 -5.18 -11.69
N ASN A 239 -15.26 -4.36 -11.11
CA ASN A 239 -16.23 -4.78 -10.09
C ASN A 239 -15.61 -5.34 -8.80
N VAL A 240 -14.33 -5.13 -8.56
CA VAL A 240 -13.69 -5.49 -7.28
C VAL A 240 -14.14 -4.51 -6.21
N GLU A 241 -14.40 -5.04 -5.01
CA GLU A 241 -14.65 -4.25 -3.81
C GLU A 241 -13.55 -4.54 -2.79
N ILE A 242 -12.82 -3.51 -2.37
CA ILE A 242 -11.79 -3.58 -1.31
C ILE A 242 -12.30 -2.79 -0.11
N GLY A 243 -12.32 -3.42 1.06
CA GLY A 243 -12.73 -2.81 2.32
C GLY A 243 -11.74 -1.78 2.84
N ARG A 244 -12.04 -1.21 4.00
CA ARG A 244 -11.23 -0.16 4.63
C ARG A 244 -9.98 -0.73 5.31
N ASP A 245 -8.95 0.12 5.45
CA ASP A 245 -7.72 -0.15 6.20
C ASP A 245 -7.00 -1.43 5.74
N THR A 246 -7.21 -1.86 4.50
CA THR A 246 -6.59 -3.02 3.88
C THR A 246 -5.24 -2.64 3.30
N VAL A 247 -4.24 -3.51 3.42
CA VAL A 247 -2.88 -3.28 2.95
C VAL A 247 -2.51 -4.35 1.93
N ILE A 248 -2.16 -3.95 0.72
CA ILE A 248 -1.82 -4.84 -0.39
C ILE A 248 -0.43 -4.49 -0.90
N ALA A 249 0.50 -5.45 -0.80
CA ALA A 249 1.87 -5.27 -1.24
C ALA A 249 2.00 -5.41 -2.78
N ALA A 250 3.17 -5.04 -3.30
CA ALA A 250 3.41 -4.88 -4.73
C ALA A 250 3.13 -6.14 -5.58
N GLN A 251 2.73 -5.89 -6.83
CA GLN A 251 2.50 -6.91 -7.86
C GLN A 251 1.38 -7.91 -7.56
N VAL A 252 0.42 -7.55 -6.72
CA VAL A 252 -0.78 -8.35 -6.50
C VAL A 252 -1.75 -8.16 -7.66
N GLY A 253 -2.34 -9.27 -8.13
CA GLY A 253 -3.43 -9.27 -9.11
C GLY A 253 -4.74 -9.72 -8.47
N ILE A 254 -5.79 -8.92 -8.61
CA ILE A 254 -7.14 -9.23 -8.12
C ILE A 254 -8.08 -9.32 -9.31
N ALA A 255 -8.60 -10.51 -9.59
CA ALA A 255 -9.50 -10.74 -10.70
C ALA A 255 -10.90 -10.18 -10.44
N GLY A 256 -11.68 -10.02 -11.52
CA GLY A 256 -12.95 -9.30 -11.49
C GLY A 256 -13.97 -9.84 -10.49
N SER A 257 -14.77 -8.95 -9.94
CA SER A 257 -15.84 -9.23 -8.98
C SER A 257 -15.40 -9.89 -7.67
N ALA A 258 -14.11 -9.87 -7.34
CA ALA A 258 -13.64 -10.32 -6.03
C ALA A 258 -13.99 -9.29 -4.95
N ARG A 259 -14.27 -9.78 -3.73
CA ARG A 259 -14.55 -8.95 -2.55
C ARG A 259 -13.49 -9.15 -1.50
N ILE A 260 -12.80 -8.09 -1.15
CA ILE A 260 -11.76 -8.06 -0.13
C ILE A 260 -12.31 -7.29 1.08
N GLY A 261 -12.30 -7.92 2.23
CA GLY A 261 -12.81 -7.35 3.48
C GLY A 261 -11.96 -6.21 4.04
N ASN A 262 -12.28 -5.81 5.26
CA ASN A 262 -11.60 -4.76 6.00
C ASN A 262 -10.34 -5.30 6.68
N ARG A 263 -9.29 -4.46 6.80
CA ARG A 263 -8.04 -4.81 7.51
C ARG A 263 -7.40 -6.12 7.05
N VAL A 264 -7.56 -6.45 5.78
CA VAL A 264 -6.89 -7.57 5.12
C VAL A 264 -5.45 -7.18 4.82
N MET A 265 -4.52 -8.13 4.93
CA MET A 265 -3.12 -7.95 4.57
C MET A 265 -2.75 -8.92 3.46
N ILE A 266 -2.36 -8.43 2.29
CA ILE A 266 -2.00 -9.27 1.14
C ILE A 266 -0.52 -9.10 0.82
N GLY A 267 0.23 -10.20 0.95
CA GLY A 267 1.65 -10.27 0.59
C GLY A 267 1.87 -10.15 -0.92
N GLY A 268 3.02 -9.59 -1.29
CA GLY A 268 3.36 -9.28 -2.67
C GLY A 268 3.33 -10.48 -3.62
N GLN A 269 3.05 -10.21 -4.89
CA GLN A 269 2.95 -11.22 -5.96
C GLN A 269 1.86 -12.27 -5.73
N SER A 270 0.87 -12.00 -4.89
CA SER A 270 -0.29 -12.88 -4.72
C SER A 270 -1.29 -12.68 -5.86
N GLY A 271 -2.00 -13.76 -6.21
CA GLY A 271 -3.06 -13.74 -7.23
C GLY A 271 -4.39 -14.20 -6.62
N LEU A 272 -5.45 -13.45 -6.86
CA LEU A 272 -6.79 -13.75 -6.36
C LEU A 272 -7.73 -14.02 -7.53
N ALA A 273 -8.42 -15.16 -7.49
CA ALA A 273 -9.41 -15.53 -8.50
C ALA A 273 -10.63 -14.60 -8.47
N GLY A 274 -11.37 -14.56 -9.57
CA GLY A 274 -12.60 -13.79 -9.66
C GLY A 274 -13.73 -14.38 -8.81
N HIS A 275 -14.67 -13.51 -8.41
CA HIS A 275 -15.90 -13.90 -7.69
C HIS A 275 -15.67 -14.59 -6.33
N ILE A 276 -14.49 -14.43 -5.72
CA ILE A 276 -14.20 -14.92 -4.37
C ILE A 276 -14.37 -13.81 -3.34
N GLU A 277 -14.53 -14.22 -2.09
CA GLU A 277 -14.55 -13.33 -0.94
C GLU A 277 -13.36 -13.63 0.00
N VAL A 278 -12.61 -12.60 0.36
CA VAL A 278 -11.58 -12.65 1.41
C VAL A 278 -12.09 -11.87 2.61
N GLY A 279 -12.44 -12.58 3.68
CA GLY A 279 -13.06 -11.99 4.86
C GLY A 279 -12.16 -11.02 5.63
N ASP A 280 -12.78 -10.23 6.51
CA ASP A 280 -12.11 -9.22 7.33
C ASP A 280 -10.91 -9.78 8.11
N GLY A 281 -9.79 -9.07 8.12
CA GLY A 281 -8.60 -9.38 8.91
C GLY A 281 -7.81 -10.61 8.45
N VAL A 282 -8.14 -11.21 7.30
CA VAL A 282 -7.35 -12.29 6.68
C VAL A 282 -5.96 -11.78 6.30
N MET A 283 -4.95 -12.62 6.47
CA MET A 283 -3.56 -12.35 6.11
C MET A 283 -3.09 -13.35 5.05
N LEU A 284 -2.63 -12.86 3.91
CA LEU A 284 -2.05 -13.68 2.85
C LEU A 284 -0.53 -13.50 2.83
N GLY A 285 0.20 -14.60 2.89
CA GLY A 285 1.64 -14.61 2.66
C GLY A 285 1.99 -14.21 1.22
N GLY A 286 3.24 -13.83 0.96
CA GLY A 286 3.68 -13.51 -0.40
C GLY A 286 3.53 -14.70 -1.35
N LYS A 287 3.27 -14.43 -2.64
CA LYS A 287 3.09 -15.43 -3.71
C LYS A 287 1.95 -16.44 -3.42
N THR A 288 0.91 -16.00 -2.73
CA THR A 288 -0.25 -16.84 -2.45
C THR A 288 -1.24 -16.82 -3.61
N GLY A 289 -1.66 -18.01 -4.07
CA GLY A 289 -2.71 -18.17 -5.08
C GLY A 289 -4.05 -18.50 -4.42
N VAL A 290 -4.99 -17.56 -4.42
CA VAL A 290 -6.31 -17.71 -3.79
C VAL A 290 -7.33 -18.10 -4.86
N THR A 291 -7.85 -19.32 -4.80
CA THR A 291 -8.81 -19.87 -5.77
C THR A 291 -10.21 -20.07 -5.18
N VAL A 292 -10.36 -19.90 -3.87
CA VAL A 292 -11.61 -20.06 -3.11
C VAL A 292 -11.78 -18.93 -2.12
N SER A 293 -12.99 -18.71 -1.65
CA SER A 293 -13.25 -17.73 -0.60
C SER A 293 -12.57 -18.11 0.72
N LEU A 294 -12.07 -17.12 1.46
CA LEU A 294 -11.32 -17.30 2.70
C LEU A 294 -11.97 -16.55 3.85
N SER A 295 -12.01 -17.17 5.03
CA SER A 295 -12.56 -16.57 6.24
C SER A 295 -11.55 -16.60 7.39
N ALA A 296 -11.41 -15.48 8.10
CA ALA A 296 -10.60 -15.40 9.31
C ALA A 296 -11.17 -16.23 10.48
N LYS A 297 -12.42 -16.71 10.37
CA LYS A 297 -13.02 -17.66 11.34
C LYS A 297 -12.44 -19.06 11.19
N GLU A 298 -12.03 -19.45 9.97
CA GLU A 298 -11.39 -20.74 9.69
C GLU A 298 -9.91 -20.70 10.03
N ASP A 299 -9.18 -19.74 9.43
CA ASP A 299 -7.80 -19.43 9.77
C ASP A 299 -7.52 -17.96 9.39
N ARG A 300 -6.69 -17.30 10.19
CA ARG A 300 -6.32 -15.91 9.95
C ARG A 300 -5.22 -15.75 8.91
N ALA A 301 -4.32 -16.70 8.80
CA ALA A 301 -3.14 -16.62 7.93
C ALA A 301 -3.13 -17.76 6.90
N TRP A 302 -3.00 -17.40 5.64
CA TRP A 302 -3.04 -18.30 4.49
C TRP A 302 -1.79 -18.13 3.64
N SER A 303 -1.31 -19.21 3.03
CA SER A 303 -0.13 -19.19 2.16
C SER A 303 -0.17 -20.31 1.14
N GLY A 304 0.62 -20.19 0.07
CA GLY A 304 0.82 -21.24 -0.92
C GLY A 304 -0.07 -21.12 -2.16
N ILE A 305 0.08 -22.08 -3.06
CA ILE A 305 -0.71 -22.23 -4.31
C ILE A 305 -1.12 -23.70 -4.43
N PRO A 306 -2.43 -24.03 -4.28
CA PRO A 306 -3.50 -23.15 -3.82
C PRO A 306 -3.29 -22.67 -2.38
N ALA A 307 -3.99 -21.61 -1.97
CA ALA A 307 -3.91 -21.09 -0.61
C ALA A 307 -4.40 -22.13 0.40
N MET A 308 -3.63 -22.29 1.46
CA MET A 308 -3.94 -23.18 2.59
C MET A 308 -3.57 -22.50 3.90
N PRO A 309 -4.09 -22.98 5.06
CA PRO A 309 -3.69 -22.44 6.35
C PRO A 309 -2.17 -22.37 6.49
N HIS A 310 -1.65 -21.24 6.93
CA HIS A 310 -0.21 -20.97 6.93
C HIS A 310 0.61 -22.03 7.68
N ARG A 311 0.11 -22.53 8.81
CA ARG A 311 0.78 -23.60 9.56
C ARG A 311 0.87 -24.90 8.77
N THR A 312 -0.15 -25.23 7.98
CA THR A 312 -0.17 -26.41 7.11
C THR A 312 0.84 -26.22 5.98
N TRP A 313 0.85 -25.05 5.36
CA TRP A 313 1.82 -24.72 4.30
C TRP A 313 3.25 -24.83 4.78
N LEU A 314 3.59 -24.29 5.95
CA LEU A 314 4.94 -24.40 6.53
C LEU A 314 5.36 -25.88 6.71
N LYS A 315 4.46 -26.74 7.23
CA LYS A 315 4.74 -28.18 7.35
C LYS A 315 4.98 -28.81 5.98
N MET A 316 4.11 -28.51 5.01
CA MET A 316 4.21 -29.07 3.66
C MET A 316 5.52 -28.66 2.99
N VAL A 317 5.89 -27.37 3.01
CA VAL A 317 7.12 -26.86 2.38
C VAL A 317 8.37 -27.50 2.99
N THR A 318 8.39 -27.73 4.31
CA THR A 318 9.53 -28.42 4.97
C THR A 318 9.62 -29.90 4.63
N LEU A 319 8.53 -30.54 4.20
CA LEU A 319 8.50 -31.95 3.81
C LEU A 319 8.81 -32.15 2.32
N LEU A 320 8.56 -31.18 1.44
CA LEU A 320 8.81 -31.29 -0.01
C LEU A 320 10.22 -31.78 -0.36
N PRO A 321 11.32 -31.25 0.24
CA PRO A 321 12.67 -31.75 -0.05
C PRO A 321 12.91 -33.21 0.35
N ARG A 322 12.07 -33.77 1.22
CA ARG A 322 12.15 -35.15 1.74
C ARG A 322 11.36 -36.14 0.91
N LEU A 323 10.48 -35.70 0.00
CA LEU A 323 9.68 -36.58 -0.84
C LEU A 323 10.50 -37.62 -1.62
N PRO A 324 11.64 -37.29 -2.29
CA PRO A 324 12.43 -38.29 -3.02
C PRO A 324 12.96 -39.40 -2.11
N GLU A 325 13.31 -39.08 -0.88
CA GLU A 325 13.74 -40.10 0.10
C GLU A 325 12.56 -40.96 0.56
N LEU A 326 11.40 -40.32 0.84
CA LEU A 326 10.17 -41.03 1.22
C LEU A 326 9.75 -42.02 0.13
N PHE A 327 9.72 -41.60 -1.14
CA PHE A 327 9.42 -42.47 -2.27
C PHE A 327 10.36 -43.67 -2.33
N ARG A 328 11.66 -43.50 -2.20
CA ARG A 328 12.65 -44.60 -2.16
C ARG A 328 12.36 -45.57 -0.99
N ARG A 329 11.97 -45.09 0.17
CA ARG A 329 11.63 -45.90 1.34
C ARG A 329 10.36 -46.69 1.09
N VAL A 330 9.32 -46.08 0.54
CA VAL A 330 8.07 -46.73 0.19
C VAL A 330 8.29 -47.85 -0.84
N THR A 331 9.02 -47.54 -1.95
CA THR A 331 9.35 -48.56 -2.97
C THR A 331 10.08 -49.75 -2.39
N ARG A 332 10.99 -49.58 -1.42
CA ARG A 332 11.63 -50.69 -0.72
C ARG A 332 10.66 -51.54 0.09
N LEU A 333 9.70 -50.89 0.77
CA LEU A 333 8.71 -51.56 1.59
C LEU A 333 7.68 -52.36 0.75
N GLU A 334 7.39 -51.87 -0.45
CA GLU A 334 6.49 -52.49 -1.42
C GLU A 334 7.15 -53.61 -2.25
N GLY A 335 8.35 -54.06 -1.88
CA GLY A 335 9.00 -55.20 -2.50
C GLY A 335 9.72 -54.88 -3.84
N GLY A 336 10.15 -53.65 -4.06
CA GLY A 336 11.04 -53.28 -5.16
C GLY A 336 10.42 -53.22 -6.55
N LYS A 337 9.09 -53.18 -6.68
CA LYS A 337 8.44 -52.87 -7.98
C LYS A 337 8.50 -51.38 -8.23
N SER A 338 9.44 -50.94 -9.11
CA SER A 338 9.38 -49.57 -9.66
C SER A 338 8.10 -49.38 -10.42
N PRO A 339 7.40 -48.25 -10.28
CA PRO A 339 6.38 -47.86 -11.24
C PRO A 339 7.10 -47.67 -12.60
N GLU A 340 6.74 -48.47 -13.56
CA GLU A 340 7.18 -48.32 -14.95
C GLU A 340 6.85 -46.90 -15.42
N GLY A 341 7.81 -46.27 -16.11
CA GLY A 341 7.71 -44.89 -16.57
C GLY A 341 6.51 -44.71 -17.51
N GLY A 342 5.70 -43.71 -17.17
CA GLY A 342 4.86 -43.04 -18.14
C GLY A 342 5.64 -41.87 -18.74
N GLU A 343 5.87 -41.93 -20.01
CA GLU A 343 6.37 -40.86 -20.88
C GLU A 343 5.45 -39.62 -20.85
#